data_ca8909424c66ae9fa3257d0e5e5b5e6b
#
_entry.id   ca8909424c66ae9fa3257d0e5e5b5e6b
#
_cell.length_a   1.000
_cell.length_b   1.000
_cell.length_c   1.000
_cell.angle_alpha   90.00
_cell.angle_beta   90.00
_cell.angle_gamma   90.00
#
_symmetry.space_group_name_H-M   'P 1'
#
loop_
_entity.id
_entity.type
_entity.pdbx_description
1 polymer ?
#
loop_
_entity_poly.entity_id
_entity_poly.type
_entity_poly.pdbx_seq_one_letter_code
_entity_poly.pdbx_strand_id
1 'polypeptide(L)'
;MNIFRKTIHGIKGLLSGMRLTFHYFSRPGLVITQQYPENRETLELPPRSRGRIELVKDPQTGHFLCTACGLCLKACPNNSIALEKTRDPATKKMRLVKYEYRFDRCTLCGFCVDACRFEALRMGAHFENAVYDRNELTQDLAGDSPPGAAPGPAAGQSQPPAPPATGDQPAAPEPPKGPP
;
A
#
# COMPACT_ATOMS: atom_id res chain seq x y z
N MET A 1 -48.68 -5.26 16.51
CA MET A 1 -48.13 -5.03 15.16
C MET A 1 -48.40 -6.27 14.33
N ASN A 2 -49.28 -6.21 13.33
CA ASN A 2 -49.84 -7.36 12.63
C ASN A 2 -48.76 -8.15 11.85
N ILE A 3 -48.79 -9.47 12.00
CA ILE A 3 -47.85 -10.42 11.37
C ILE A 3 -47.79 -10.20 9.84
N PHE A 4 -48.91 -9.92 9.26
CA PHE A 4 -49.08 -9.61 7.83
C PHE A 4 -48.25 -8.40 7.36
N ARG A 5 -48.17 -7.34 8.16
CA ARG A 5 -47.35 -6.14 7.87
C ARG A 5 -45.83 -6.46 7.93
N LYS A 6 -45.43 -7.30 8.89
CA LYS A 6 -44.03 -7.76 9.01
C LYS A 6 -43.62 -8.62 7.81
N THR A 7 -44.50 -9.51 7.36
CA THR A 7 -44.25 -10.36 6.19
C THR A 7 -44.10 -9.53 4.92
N ILE A 8 -45.00 -8.55 4.70
CA ILE A 8 -44.89 -7.64 3.54
C ILE A 8 -43.57 -6.85 3.56
N HIS A 9 -43.15 -6.33 4.72
CA HIS A 9 -41.88 -5.65 4.84
C HIS A 9 -40.68 -6.57 4.56
N GLY A 10 -40.72 -7.80 5.02
CA GLY A 10 -39.71 -8.82 4.73
C GLY A 10 -39.58 -9.11 3.22
N ILE A 11 -40.72 -9.32 2.56
CA ILE A 11 -40.77 -9.58 1.11
C ILE A 11 -40.25 -8.37 0.32
N LYS A 12 -40.67 -7.16 0.67
CA LYS A 12 -40.14 -5.93 0.04
C LYS A 12 -38.65 -5.78 0.19
N GLY A 13 -38.10 -6.06 1.39
CA GLY A 13 -36.66 -6.05 1.65
C GLY A 13 -35.91 -7.05 0.79
N LEU A 14 -36.42 -8.28 0.68
CA LEU A 14 -35.85 -9.33 -0.14
C LEU A 14 -35.83 -8.93 -1.63
N LEU A 15 -36.96 -8.46 -2.15
CA LEU A 15 -37.07 -8.04 -3.55
C LEU A 15 -36.16 -6.84 -3.86
N SER A 16 -36.02 -5.91 -2.93
CA SER A 16 -35.11 -4.77 -3.08
C SER A 16 -33.64 -5.23 -3.14
N GLY A 17 -33.24 -6.16 -2.27
CA GLY A 17 -31.88 -6.74 -2.29
C GLY A 17 -31.61 -7.51 -3.59
N MET A 18 -32.57 -8.36 -4.02
CA MET A 18 -32.44 -9.09 -5.29
C MET A 18 -32.35 -8.16 -6.50
N ARG A 19 -33.11 -7.07 -6.52
CA ARG A 19 -33.03 -6.06 -7.60
C ARG A 19 -31.64 -5.41 -7.65
N LEU A 20 -31.06 -5.12 -6.51
CA LEU A 20 -29.72 -4.51 -6.43
C LEU A 20 -28.65 -5.49 -6.96
N THR A 21 -28.66 -6.74 -6.50
CA THR A 21 -27.71 -7.75 -6.96
C THR A 21 -27.87 -8.06 -8.44
N PHE A 22 -29.12 -8.14 -8.95
CA PHE A 22 -29.39 -8.33 -10.36
C PHE A 22 -28.90 -7.16 -11.22
N HIS A 23 -28.97 -5.93 -10.70
CA HIS A 23 -28.42 -4.75 -11.39
C HIS A 23 -26.92 -4.88 -11.63
N TYR A 24 -26.14 -5.32 -10.62
CA TYR A 24 -24.71 -5.54 -10.78
C TYR A 24 -24.40 -6.76 -11.65
N PHE A 25 -25.19 -7.80 -11.54
CA PHE A 25 -25.04 -9.00 -12.37
C PHE A 25 -25.24 -8.71 -13.87
N SER A 26 -26.21 -7.86 -14.21
CA SER A 26 -26.51 -7.52 -15.62
C SER A 26 -25.55 -6.48 -16.22
N ARG A 27 -24.61 -5.92 -15.43
CA ARG A 27 -23.64 -4.90 -15.88
C ARG A 27 -22.21 -5.33 -15.62
N PRO A 28 -21.63 -6.21 -16.44
CA PRO A 28 -20.25 -6.70 -16.24
C PRO A 28 -19.20 -5.58 -16.26
N GLY A 29 -19.46 -4.44 -16.92
CA GLY A 29 -18.58 -3.28 -16.91
C GLY A 29 -18.42 -2.57 -15.56
N LEU A 30 -19.26 -2.89 -14.55
CA LEU A 30 -19.13 -2.39 -13.19
C LEU A 30 -18.31 -3.28 -12.26
N VAL A 31 -17.84 -4.42 -12.79
CA VAL A 31 -17.01 -5.37 -12.00
C VAL A 31 -15.59 -4.80 -11.88
N ILE A 32 -15.21 -4.47 -10.65
CA ILE A 32 -13.87 -3.98 -10.30
C ILE A 32 -12.98 -5.07 -9.68
N THR A 33 -13.48 -6.29 -9.57
CA THR A 33 -12.74 -7.43 -9.04
C THR A 33 -11.62 -7.82 -10.01
N GLN A 34 -10.40 -7.89 -9.49
CA GLN A 34 -9.24 -8.35 -10.24
C GLN A 34 -9.18 -9.88 -10.25
N GLN A 35 -8.92 -10.48 -11.41
CA GLN A 35 -8.76 -11.93 -11.55
C GLN A 35 -7.29 -12.30 -11.36
N TYR A 36 -6.84 -12.26 -10.12
CA TYR A 36 -5.50 -12.67 -9.76
C TYR A 36 -5.47 -14.20 -9.50
N PRO A 37 -4.48 -14.96 -10.03
CA PRO A 37 -3.22 -14.52 -10.64
C PRO A 37 -3.24 -14.31 -12.15
N GLU A 38 -4.34 -14.54 -12.86
CA GLU A 38 -4.42 -14.56 -14.32
C GLU A 38 -4.06 -13.21 -14.96
N ASN A 39 -4.42 -12.10 -14.28
CA ASN A 39 -4.13 -10.73 -14.75
C ASN A 39 -2.87 -10.11 -14.11
N ARG A 40 -1.98 -10.90 -13.55
CA ARG A 40 -0.79 -10.41 -12.82
C ARG A 40 0.05 -9.42 -13.62
N GLU A 41 0.24 -9.68 -14.92
CA GLU A 41 1.07 -8.85 -15.79
C GLU A 41 0.39 -7.51 -16.16
N THR A 42 -0.93 -7.48 -16.15
CA THR A 42 -1.73 -6.31 -16.51
C THR A 42 -2.34 -5.59 -15.31
N LEU A 43 -2.00 -6.05 -14.09
CA LEU A 43 -2.57 -5.53 -12.87
C LEU A 43 -2.10 -4.09 -12.60
N GLU A 44 -3.01 -3.15 -12.72
CA GLU A 44 -2.79 -1.76 -12.34
C GLU A 44 -3.17 -1.55 -10.87
N LEU A 45 -2.16 -1.31 -10.04
CA LEU A 45 -2.39 -0.98 -8.64
C LEU A 45 -2.76 0.50 -8.49
N PRO A 46 -3.71 0.83 -7.61
CA PRO A 46 -4.04 2.22 -7.32
C PRO A 46 -2.80 3.03 -6.89
N PRO A 47 -2.69 4.33 -7.25
CA PRO A 47 -1.51 5.14 -6.94
C PRO A 47 -1.19 5.25 -5.45
N ARG A 48 -2.20 5.05 -4.58
CA ARG A 48 -2.06 5.06 -3.12
C ARG A 48 -1.97 3.66 -2.51
N SER A 49 -1.68 2.64 -3.32
CA SER A 49 -1.48 1.29 -2.82
C SER A 49 -0.27 1.25 -1.89
N ARG A 50 -0.41 0.50 -0.79
CA ARG A 50 0.65 0.36 0.21
C ARG A 50 1.20 -1.06 0.15
N GLY A 51 2.30 -1.22 -0.54
CA GLY A 51 3.09 -2.43 -0.51
C GLY A 51 4.26 -2.30 0.48
N ARG A 52 5.30 -3.09 0.26
CA ARG A 52 6.51 -3.06 1.08
C ARG A 52 7.21 -1.70 1.00
N ILE A 53 7.84 -1.26 2.10
CA ILE A 53 8.65 -0.05 2.08
C ILE A 53 9.93 -0.23 1.25
N GLU A 54 10.33 0.83 0.59
CA GLU A 54 11.53 0.89 -0.25
C GLU A 54 12.36 2.11 0.11
N LEU A 55 13.69 1.96 0.06
CA LEU A 55 14.61 3.09 0.17
C LEU A 55 14.78 3.77 -1.19
N VAL A 56 14.64 5.09 -1.19
CA VAL A 56 14.81 5.92 -2.38
C VAL A 56 16.30 6.22 -2.57
N LYS A 57 16.80 5.95 -3.79
CA LYS A 57 18.14 6.35 -4.23
C LYS A 57 18.06 7.65 -5.02
N ASP A 58 19.05 8.49 -4.87
CA ASP A 58 19.23 9.68 -5.69
C ASP A 58 19.55 9.25 -7.13
N PRO A 59 18.79 9.68 -8.15
CA PRO A 59 19.00 9.28 -9.52
C PRO A 59 20.33 9.78 -10.10
N GLN A 60 20.92 10.83 -9.54
CA GLN A 60 22.17 11.42 -10.04
C GLN A 60 23.41 10.76 -9.43
N THR A 61 23.38 10.46 -8.13
CA THR A 61 24.54 9.95 -7.39
C THR A 61 24.47 8.45 -7.13
N GLY A 62 23.29 7.83 -7.28
CA GLY A 62 23.05 6.42 -6.94
C GLY A 62 23.08 6.10 -5.43
N HIS A 63 23.33 7.09 -4.58
CA HIS A 63 23.35 6.93 -3.13
C HIS A 63 21.93 7.00 -2.54
N PHE A 64 21.74 6.33 -1.41
CA PHE A 64 20.47 6.43 -0.68
C PHE A 64 20.31 7.85 -0.09
N LEU A 65 19.11 8.41 -0.22
CA LEU A 65 18.75 9.69 0.41
C LEU A 65 18.70 9.60 1.95
N CYS A 66 18.73 8.39 2.48
CA CYS A 66 18.63 8.13 3.92
C CYS A 66 19.88 8.57 4.67
N THR A 67 19.69 9.49 5.62
CA THR A 67 20.76 10.02 6.51
C THR A 67 20.88 9.24 7.82
N ALA A 68 20.20 8.10 7.96
CA ALA A 68 20.18 7.26 9.17
C ALA A 68 19.78 8.04 10.46
N CYS A 69 18.88 9.01 10.35
CA CYS A 69 18.44 9.86 11.48
C CYS A 69 17.62 9.10 12.53
N GLY A 70 16.98 7.97 12.17
CA GLY A 70 16.21 7.11 13.08
C GLY A 70 14.78 7.59 13.38
N LEU A 71 14.23 8.58 12.66
CA LEU A 71 12.85 9.02 12.85
C LEU A 71 11.85 7.93 12.49
N CYS A 72 12.09 7.19 11.40
CA CYS A 72 11.26 6.07 10.96
C CYS A 72 11.20 4.94 12.01
N LEU A 73 12.30 4.67 12.69
CA LEU A 73 12.36 3.68 13.76
C LEU A 73 11.49 4.11 14.95
N LYS A 74 11.53 5.39 15.34
CA LYS A 74 10.70 5.92 16.43
C LYS A 74 9.21 5.99 16.08
N ALA A 75 8.90 6.22 14.79
CA ALA A 75 7.53 6.31 14.30
C ALA A 75 6.87 4.94 14.12
N CYS A 76 7.64 3.86 14.07
CA CYS A 76 7.12 2.52 13.86
C CYS A 76 6.50 1.93 15.14
N PRO A 77 5.17 1.69 15.19
CA PRO A 77 4.51 1.14 16.39
C PRO A 77 4.91 -0.31 16.68
N ASN A 78 5.31 -1.05 15.64
CA ASN A 78 5.58 -2.49 15.75
C ASN A 78 7.07 -2.85 15.77
N ASN A 79 7.96 -1.85 15.85
CA ASN A 79 9.40 -2.07 15.82
C ASN A 79 9.86 -2.94 14.63
N SER A 80 9.27 -2.71 13.44
CA SER A 80 9.57 -3.44 12.21
C SER A 80 10.87 -2.99 11.54
N ILE A 81 11.50 -1.93 12.05
CA ILE A 81 12.68 -1.31 11.45
C ILE A 81 13.82 -1.32 12.47
N ALA A 82 15.02 -1.72 12.03
CA ALA A 82 16.25 -1.54 12.76
C ALA A 82 17.31 -0.88 11.86
N LEU A 83 18.11 0.00 12.41
CA LEU A 83 19.12 0.78 11.68
C LEU A 83 20.50 0.57 12.29
N GLU A 84 21.45 0.19 11.46
CA GLU A 84 22.88 0.26 11.80
C GLU A 84 23.48 1.46 11.07
N LYS A 85 24.15 2.32 11.84
CA LYS A 85 24.76 3.54 11.34
C LYS A 85 26.19 3.67 11.81
N THR A 86 27.04 4.18 10.95
CA THR A 86 28.41 4.52 11.30
C THR A 86 28.69 5.99 11.06
N ARG A 87 29.68 6.53 11.76
CA ARG A 87 30.15 7.89 11.52
C ARG A 87 31.35 7.84 10.58
N ASP A 88 31.22 8.50 9.45
CA ASP A 88 32.29 8.62 8.47
C ASP A 88 33.44 9.44 9.06
N PRO A 89 34.67 8.88 9.16
CA PRO A 89 35.78 9.60 9.80
C PRO A 89 36.21 10.86 9.04
N ALA A 90 36.01 10.89 7.71
CA ALA A 90 36.40 12.03 6.87
C ALA A 90 35.38 13.19 6.94
N THR A 91 34.09 12.88 6.82
CA THR A 91 33.03 13.90 6.72
C THR A 91 32.30 14.17 8.03
N LYS A 92 32.56 13.36 9.07
CA LYS A 92 31.83 13.34 10.37
C LYS A 92 30.33 13.16 10.25
N LYS A 93 29.80 12.89 9.04
CA LYS A 93 28.38 12.65 8.79
C LYS A 93 28.00 11.21 9.16
N MET A 94 26.75 11.04 9.58
CA MET A 94 26.19 9.70 9.81
C MET A 94 25.90 9.06 8.47
N ARG A 95 26.35 7.81 8.28
CA ARG A 95 26.07 7.01 7.10
C ARG A 95 25.29 5.75 7.48
N LEU A 96 24.31 5.41 6.66
CA LEU A 96 23.57 4.16 6.78
C LEU A 96 24.48 3.00 6.38
N VAL A 97 24.59 2.00 7.26
CA VAL A 97 25.32 0.74 6.99
C VAL A 97 24.32 -0.35 6.65
N LYS A 98 23.28 -0.51 7.48
CA LYS A 98 22.26 -1.52 7.31
C LYS A 98 20.90 -0.96 7.65
N TYR A 99 19.90 -1.30 6.83
CA TYR A 99 18.50 -0.98 7.06
C TYR A 99 17.70 -2.26 7.14
N GLU A 100 17.64 -2.86 8.32
CA GLU A 100 16.90 -4.09 8.54
C GLU A 100 15.39 -3.77 8.61
N TYR A 101 14.64 -4.37 7.71
CA TYR A 101 13.19 -4.26 7.64
C TYR A 101 12.56 -5.64 7.85
N ARG A 102 11.74 -5.73 8.87
CA ARG A 102 11.00 -6.95 9.25
C ARG A 102 9.56 -6.84 8.78
N PHE A 103 9.32 -7.41 7.61
CA PHE A 103 7.98 -7.40 7.01
C PHE A 103 6.96 -8.17 7.85
N ASP A 104 7.39 -9.24 8.53
CA ASP A 104 6.54 -10.07 9.41
C ASP A 104 5.86 -9.30 10.55
N ARG A 105 6.39 -8.13 10.91
CA ARG A 105 5.83 -7.25 11.94
C ARG A 105 5.16 -6.00 11.39
N CYS A 106 5.31 -5.74 10.10
CA CYS A 106 4.84 -4.51 9.49
C CYS A 106 3.34 -4.55 9.19
N THR A 107 2.60 -3.54 9.63
CA THR A 107 1.17 -3.36 9.34
C THR A 107 0.91 -2.46 8.14
N LEU A 108 1.94 -2.09 7.37
CA LEU A 108 1.85 -1.23 6.19
C LEU A 108 1.13 0.12 6.46
N CYS A 109 1.24 0.64 7.69
CA CYS A 109 0.56 1.86 8.12
C CYS A 109 1.08 3.15 7.45
N GLY A 110 2.34 3.17 6.98
CA GLY A 110 2.95 4.32 6.32
C GLY A 110 3.60 5.36 7.24
N PHE A 111 3.47 5.27 8.57
CA PHE A 111 4.02 6.27 9.50
C PHE A 111 5.52 6.49 9.36
N CYS A 112 6.29 5.47 9.00
CA CYS A 112 7.73 5.62 8.76
C CYS A 112 8.02 6.49 7.52
N VAL A 113 7.16 6.43 6.50
CA VAL A 113 7.26 7.26 5.29
C VAL A 113 6.90 8.71 5.64
N ASP A 114 5.76 8.91 6.33
CA ASP A 114 5.29 10.24 6.73
C ASP A 114 6.27 10.95 7.69
N ALA A 115 6.96 10.20 8.56
CA ALA A 115 7.97 10.73 9.48
C ALA A 115 9.31 11.04 8.81
N CYS A 116 9.52 10.64 7.56
CA CYS A 116 10.80 10.82 6.86
C CYS A 116 10.93 12.23 6.28
N ARG A 117 11.73 13.08 6.90
CA ARG A 117 11.97 14.47 6.42
C ARG A 117 12.76 14.55 5.11
N PHE A 118 13.43 13.46 4.75
CA PHE A 118 14.32 13.42 3.58
C PHE A 118 13.68 12.69 2.40
N GLU A 119 12.40 12.32 2.52
CA GLU A 119 11.67 11.55 1.51
C GLU A 119 12.44 10.29 1.03
N ALA A 120 13.27 9.77 1.94
CA ALA A 120 14.14 8.62 1.67
C ALA A 120 13.41 7.27 1.73
N LEU A 121 12.13 7.27 2.09
CA LEU A 121 11.27 6.10 2.16
C LEU A 121 10.00 6.31 1.34
N ARG A 122 9.60 5.28 0.64
CA ARG A 122 8.31 5.24 -0.03
C ARG A 122 7.61 3.90 0.18
N MET A 123 6.30 3.88 0.00
CA MET A 123 5.55 2.63 -0.11
C MET A 123 5.70 2.11 -1.54
N GLY A 124 6.27 0.94 -1.69
CA GLY A 124 6.40 0.28 -2.99
C GLY A 124 5.10 -0.37 -3.44
N ALA A 125 5.08 -0.83 -4.69
CA ALA A 125 3.96 -1.58 -5.27
C ALA A 125 4.06 -3.10 -5.03
N HIS A 126 5.18 -3.57 -4.47
CA HIS A 126 5.41 -5.00 -4.27
C HIS A 126 4.50 -5.53 -3.14
N PHE A 127 3.61 -6.46 -3.48
CA PHE A 127 2.64 -7.05 -2.55
C PHE A 127 2.78 -8.57 -2.38
N GLU A 128 3.53 -9.25 -3.27
CA GLU A 128 3.76 -10.69 -3.21
C GLU A 128 4.91 -11.00 -2.25
N ASN A 129 4.58 -11.22 -0.99
CA ASN A 129 5.57 -11.47 0.07
C ASN A 129 5.34 -12.83 0.76
N ALA A 130 4.70 -13.78 0.06
CA ALA A 130 4.52 -15.13 0.59
C ALA A 130 5.84 -15.91 0.52
N VAL A 131 6.29 -16.41 1.65
CA VAL A 131 7.53 -17.19 1.80
C VAL A 131 7.28 -18.39 2.70
N TYR A 132 8.12 -19.42 2.61
CA TYR A 132 8.06 -20.59 3.48
C TYR A 132 8.80 -20.38 4.80
N ASP A 133 9.91 -19.65 4.79
CA ASP A 133 10.69 -19.35 6.00
C ASP A 133 10.44 -17.90 6.43
N ARG A 134 10.06 -17.72 7.69
CA ARG A 134 9.85 -16.40 8.29
C ARG A 134 11.09 -15.49 8.21
N ASN A 135 12.30 -16.07 8.24
CA ASN A 135 13.53 -15.27 8.18
C ASN A 135 13.69 -14.53 6.85
N GLU A 136 13.11 -15.04 5.76
CA GLU A 136 13.11 -14.39 4.45
C GLU A 136 12.31 -13.08 4.43
N LEU A 137 11.41 -12.89 5.41
CA LEU A 137 10.65 -11.63 5.58
C LEU A 137 11.49 -10.54 6.25
N THR A 138 12.67 -10.87 6.76
CA THR A 138 13.63 -9.90 7.27
C THR A 138 14.62 -9.54 6.17
N GLN A 139 14.59 -8.30 5.73
CA GLN A 139 15.37 -7.84 4.59
C GLN A 139 16.25 -6.66 4.95
N ASP A 140 17.43 -6.59 4.37
CA ASP A 140 18.28 -5.41 4.42
C ASP A 140 18.02 -4.55 3.18
N LEU A 141 17.34 -3.44 3.37
CA LEU A 141 17.01 -2.51 2.28
C LEU A 141 18.21 -1.67 1.83
N ALA A 142 19.29 -1.63 2.59
CA ALA A 142 20.52 -0.94 2.23
C ALA A 142 21.49 -1.85 1.45
N GLY A 143 21.35 -3.16 1.57
CA GLY A 143 22.04 -4.15 0.76
C GLY A 143 21.43 -4.26 -0.63
N ASP A 144 22.24 -4.42 -1.68
CA ASP A 144 21.74 -4.65 -3.02
C ASP A 144 21.07 -6.04 -3.10
N SER A 145 19.78 -6.00 -3.39
CA SER A 145 18.90 -7.10 -3.81
C SER A 145 18.46 -8.11 -2.75
N PRO A 146 17.14 -8.34 -2.62
CA PRO A 146 16.60 -9.45 -1.85
C PRO A 146 16.82 -10.77 -2.60
N PRO A 147 17.24 -11.85 -1.93
CA PRO A 147 17.13 -13.18 -2.48
C PRO A 147 15.64 -13.51 -2.65
N GLY A 148 15.23 -13.78 -3.87
CA GLY A 148 13.89 -14.30 -4.17
C GLY A 148 12.84 -13.30 -4.72
N ALA A 149 13.18 -12.06 -4.98
CA ALA A 149 12.31 -11.18 -5.76
C ALA A 149 12.36 -11.60 -7.23
N ALA A 150 11.37 -12.34 -7.68
CA ALA A 150 11.04 -12.36 -9.11
C ALA A 150 10.89 -10.88 -9.57
N PRO A 151 11.42 -10.51 -10.75
CA PRO A 151 11.29 -9.16 -11.25
C PRO A 151 9.80 -8.84 -11.35
N GLY A 152 9.31 -8.05 -10.40
CA GLY A 152 8.01 -7.40 -10.56
C GLY A 152 8.06 -6.58 -11.84
N PRO A 153 6.93 -6.30 -12.50
CA PRO A 153 6.89 -5.52 -13.72
C PRO A 153 7.75 -4.26 -13.50
N ALA A 154 8.70 -4.08 -14.43
CA ALA A 154 9.77 -3.12 -14.34
C ALA A 154 9.26 -1.80 -13.76
N ALA A 155 9.86 -1.35 -12.66
CA ALA A 155 9.65 -0.03 -12.08
C ALA A 155 10.24 1.02 -13.05
N GLY A 156 9.57 1.20 -14.17
CA GLY A 156 9.87 2.11 -15.28
C GLY A 156 8.73 3.08 -15.54
N GLN A 157 7.95 3.40 -14.51
CA GLN A 157 7.01 4.51 -14.60
C GLN A 157 7.27 5.45 -13.43
N SER A 158 8.08 6.48 -13.76
CA SER A 158 8.06 7.74 -13.03
C SER A 158 6.59 8.11 -12.81
N GLN A 159 6.11 8.04 -11.56
CA GLN A 159 4.82 8.61 -11.21
C GLN A 159 4.80 10.05 -11.72
N PRO A 160 3.85 10.43 -12.56
CA PRO A 160 3.64 11.84 -12.84
C PRO A 160 3.40 12.55 -11.50
N PRO A 161 3.88 13.80 -11.36
CA PRO A 161 3.63 14.57 -10.13
C PRO A 161 2.13 14.55 -9.87
N ALA A 162 1.76 14.30 -8.61
CA ALA A 162 0.37 14.27 -8.17
C ALA A 162 -0.34 15.52 -8.72
N PRO A 163 -1.48 15.39 -9.41
CA PRO A 163 -2.22 16.55 -9.86
C PRO A 163 -2.55 17.40 -8.63
N PRO A 164 -2.46 18.74 -8.74
CA PRO A 164 -2.85 19.62 -7.65
C PRO A 164 -4.27 19.25 -7.23
N ALA A 165 -4.53 19.25 -5.94
CA ALA A 165 -5.84 18.98 -5.37
C ALA A 165 -6.83 20.05 -5.84
N THR A 166 -7.35 19.89 -7.05
CA THR A 166 -8.51 20.61 -7.54
C THR A 166 -9.73 19.82 -7.11
N GLY A 167 -10.46 20.42 -6.17
CA GLY A 167 -11.78 19.96 -5.81
C GLY A 167 -12.67 19.94 -7.04
N ASP A 168 -13.03 18.74 -7.45
CA ASP A 168 -14.28 18.38 -8.10
C ASP A 168 -14.23 16.85 -8.33
N GLN A 169 -14.38 16.12 -7.25
CA GLN A 169 -14.87 14.75 -7.40
C GLN A 169 -16.40 14.88 -7.55
N PRO A 170 -16.98 14.32 -8.60
CA PRO A 170 -18.43 14.22 -8.67
C PRO A 170 -18.86 13.42 -7.42
N ALA A 171 -19.74 14.05 -6.64
CA ALA A 171 -20.29 13.48 -5.42
C ALA A 171 -20.78 12.06 -5.68
N ALA A 172 -20.30 11.13 -4.87
CA ALA A 172 -20.86 9.79 -4.86
C ALA A 172 -22.38 9.91 -4.71
N PRO A 173 -23.18 9.13 -5.47
CA PRO A 173 -24.62 9.18 -5.36
C PRO A 173 -25.01 8.91 -3.91
N GLU A 174 -25.71 9.87 -3.28
CA GLU A 174 -26.23 9.71 -1.93
C GLU A 174 -27.03 8.41 -1.83
N PRO A 175 -26.85 7.65 -0.74
CA PRO A 175 -27.67 6.48 -0.50
C PRO A 175 -29.15 6.93 -0.42
N PRO A 176 -30.07 6.17 -0.99
CA PRO A 176 -31.50 6.52 -0.98
C PRO A 176 -31.95 6.70 0.47
N LYS A 177 -32.47 7.89 0.79
CA LYS A 177 -33.12 8.18 2.08
C LYS A 177 -34.19 7.12 2.32
N GLY A 178 -34.06 6.38 3.41
CA GLY A 178 -35.06 5.40 3.83
C GLY A 178 -36.44 6.08 3.93
N PRO A 179 -37.52 5.30 3.71
CA PRO A 179 -38.88 5.83 3.80
C PRO A 179 -39.22 6.25 5.24
N PRO A 180 -40.13 7.23 5.40
CA PRO A 180 -40.56 7.77 6.68
C PRO A 180 -41.22 6.73 7.58
#